data_bbdb994cfc73bde25a217f3bfcc22303
#
_entry.id   bbdb994cfc73bde25a217f3bfcc22303
#
_cell.length_a   1.000
_cell.length_b   1.000
_cell.length_c   1.000
_cell.angle_alpha   90.00
_cell.angle_beta   90.00
_cell.angle_gamma   90.00
#
_symmetry.space_group_name_H-M   'P 1'
#
loop_
_entity.id
_entity.type
_entity.pdbx_description
1 polymer ?
#
loop_
_entity_poly.entity_id
_entity_poly.type
_entity_poly.pdbx_seq_one_letter_code
_entity_poly.pdbx_strand_id
1 'polypeptide(L)'
;QIQRFIYAINQPYVRDGMQSAFTNVSVFDGPYLEALFGGSTFPDGTFMIDYIDEIKEFQKIFMEVTADIRSKNMMTFPVLTMSLLYQNGKFTDEEFARWAIEHNRKWNDSNIFCDSSVNSLSNCCRLKSNIEDLGYFNSIGGTALKVGSVKVSTINLARIALEHYNEKDY
;
A
#
# COMPACT_ATOMS: atom_id res chain seq x y z
N GLN A 1 -19.45 -0.14 -6.30
CA GLN A 1 -18.72 1.14 -6.34
C GLN A 1 -17.21 0.92 -6.52
N ILE A 2 -16.55 0.00 -5.78
CA ILE A 2 -15.11 -0.31 -5.92
C ILE A 2 -14.77 -0.65 -7.38
N GLN A 3 -15.53 -1.51 -8.02
CA GLN A 3 -15.30 -1.88 -9.42
C GLN A 3 -15.34 -0.65 -10.35
N ARG A 4 -16.31 0.24 -10.17
CA ARG A 4 -16.38 1.49 -10.96
C ARG A 4 -15.16 2.37 -10.75
N PHE A 5 -14.67 2.47 -9.51
CA PHE A 5 -13.45 3.20 -9.18
C PHE A 5 -12.24 2.61 -9.91
N ILE A 6 -12.04 1.29 -9.84
CA ILE A 6 -10.91 0.61 -10.51
C ILE A 6 -10.95 0.85 -12.03
N TYR A 7 -12.12 0.71 -12.66
CA TYR A 7 -12.24 0.98 -14.10
C TYR A 7 -11.99 2.45 -14.42
N ALA A 8 -12.51 3.39 -13.63
CA ALA A 8 -12.34 4.82 -13.86
C ALA A 8 -10.88 5.26 -13.82
N ILE A 9 -10.10 4.82 -12.82
CA ILE A 9 -8.68 5.22 -12.69
C ILE A 9 -7.78 4.59 -13.77
N ASN A 10 -8.23 3.54 -14.44
CA ASN A 10 -7.48 2.91 -15.52
C ASN A 10 -7.84 3.44 -16.92
N GLN A 11 -8.75 4.42 -17.01
CA GLN A 11 -9.02 5.06 -18.30
C GLN A 11 -7.88 5.97 -18.73
N PRO A 12 -7.41 5.88 -19.99
CA PRO A 12 -6.31 6.70 -20.49
C PRO A 12 -6.80 8.10 -20.90
N TYR A 13 -6.88 9.02 -19.95
CA TYR A 13 -7.31 10.43 -20.19
C TYR A 13 -6.30 11.46 -19.70
N VAL A 14 -5.13 11.02 -19.22
CA VAL A 14 -4.02 11.91 -18.85
C VAL A 14 -3.08 12.05 -20.05
N ARG A 15 -2.50 13.23 -20.24
CA ARG A 15 -1.57 13.53 -21.35
C ARG A 15 -2.15 13.15 -22.71
N ASP A 16 -3.18 13.86 -23.11
CA ASP A 16 -3.88 13.67 -24.40
C ASP A 16 -4.45 12.25 -24.60
N GLY A 17 -4.87 11.62 -23.50
CA GLY A 17 -5.50 10.30 -23.53
C GLY A 17 -4.53 9.13 -23.69
N MET A 18 -3.23 9.36 -23.63
CA MET A 18 -2.22 8.31 -23.79
C MET A 18 -1.85 7.59 -22.50
N GLN A 19 -2.26 8.10 -21.35
CA GLN A 19 -1.84 7.57 -20.05
C GLN A 19 -2.97 7.60 -19.01
N SER A 20 -3.08 6.56 -18.20
CA SER A 20 -3.94 6.52 -17.03
C SER A 20 -3.34 7.33 -15.88
N ALA A 21 -4.18 7.78 -14.95
CA ALA A 21 -3.72 8.46 -13.75
C ALA A 21 -2.93 7.49 -12.86
N PHE A 22 -1.71 7.87 -12.50
CA PHE A 22 -0.90 7.10 -11.56
C PHE A 22 -1.50 7.23 -10.15
N THR A 23 -2.06 6.15 -9.65
CA THR A 23 -2.74 6.09 -8.36
C THR A 23 -2.13 5.02 -7.48
N ASN A 24 -2.07 5.29 -6.19
CA ASN A 24 -1.71 4.33 -5.15
C ASN A 24 -2.83 4.26 -4.12
N VAL A 25 -3.12 3.06 -3.64
CA VAL A 25 -3.99 2.82 -2.50
C VAL A 25 -3.20 2.04 -1.47
N SER A 26 -3.17 2.57 -0.25
CA SER A 26 -2.54 1.91 0.89
C SER A 26 -3.60 1.32 1.80
N VAL A 27 -3.34 0.11 2.27
CA VAL A 27 -4.12 -0.55 3.31
C VAL A 27 -3.25 -0.74 4.55
N PHE A 28 -3.88 -0.73 5.70
CA PHE A 28 -3.25 -0.60 6.99
C PHE A 28 -3.80 -1.62 7.98
N ASP A 29 -2.95 -2.14 8.86
CA ASP A 29 -3.38 -2.88 10.04
C ASP A 29 -4.02 -1.98 11.10
N GLY A 30 -4.58 -2.59 12.15
CA GLY A 30 -5.27 -1.86 13.22
C GLY A 30 -4.44 -0.72 13.83
N PRO A 31 -3.21 -0.96 14.29
CA PRO A 31 -2.36 0.10 14.88
C PRO A 31 -2.09 1.29 13.95
N TYR A 32 -1.89 1.05 12.66
CA TYR A 32 -1.77 2.14 11.70
C TYR A 32 -3.07 2.91 11.51
N LEU A 33 -4.22 2.21 11.44
CA LEU A 33 -5.52 2.87 11.33
C LEU A 33 -5.82 3.74 12.54
N GLU A 34 -5.54 3.24 13.75
CA GLU A 34 -5.69 4.01 14.99
C GLU A 34 -4.81 5.27 14.99
N ALA A 35 -3.54 5.12 14.62
CA ALA A 35 -2.60 6.25 14.60
C ALA A 35 -2.97 7.31 13.55
N LEU A 36 -3.44 6.89 12.37
CA LEU A 36 -3.74 7.79 11.26
C LEU A 36 -5.13 8.42 11.37
N PHE A 37 -6.12 7.68 11.82
CA PHE A 37 -7.52 8.05 11.72
C PHE A 37 -8.26 8.07 13.05
N GLY A 38 -7.66 7.58 14.15
CA GLY A 38 -8.33 7.46 15.44
C GLY A 38 -8.89 8.78 15.98
N GLY A 39 -8.23 9.90 15.66
CA GLY A 39 -8.70 11.24 16.01
C GLY A 39 -9.70 11.86 14.99
N SER A 40 -9.99 11.17 13.90
CA SER A 40 -10.88 11.67 12.85
C SER A 40 -12.32 11.22 13.08
N THR A 41 -13.28 11.99 12.52
CA THR A 41 -14.71 11.67 12.59
C THR A 41 -15.29 11.44 11.19
N PHE A 42 -16.31 10.61 11.13
CA PHE A 42 -17.19 10.52 9.98
C PHE A 42 -18.09 11.77 9.84
N PRO A 43 -18.75 11.97 8.70
CA PRO A 43 -19.63 13.12 8.49
C PRO A 43 -20.79 13.27 9.51
N ASP A 44 -21.19 12.17 10.14
CA ASP A 44 -22.23 12.13 11.18
C ASP A 44 -21.69 12.47 12.58
N GLY A 45 -20.37 12.70 12.71
CA GLY A 45 -19.71 13.03 13.96
C GLY A 45 -19.21 11.85 14.80
N THR A 46 -19.43 10.61 14.35
CA THR A 46 -18.89 9.42 15.03
C THR A 46 -17.38 9.31 14.81
N PHE A 47 -16.64 8.82 15.81
CA PHE A 47 -15.19 8.67 15.70
C PHE A 47 -14.81 7.44 14.86
N MET A 48 -13.81 7.59 14.00
CA MET A 48 -13.31 6.48 13.17
C MET A 48 -12.68 5.36 14.00
N ILE A 49 -12.16 5.68 15.19
CA ILE A 49 -11.58 4.68 16.10
C ILE A 49 -12.59 3.61 16.53
N ASP A 50 -13.87 3.95 16.62
CA ASP A 50 -14.93 3.02 17.01
C ASP A 50 -15.30 2.03 15.90
N TYR A 51 -14.75 2.22 14.69
CA TYR A 51 -15.05 1.44 13.48
C TYR A 51 -13.80 0.84 12.82
N ILE A 52 -12.72 0.64 13.58
CA ILE A 52 -11.46 0.10 13.03
C ILE A 52 -11.64 -1.27 12.39
N ASP A 53 -12.45 -2.13 12.98
CA ASP A 53 -12.68 -3.48 12.43
C ASP A 53 -13.49 -3.43 11.13
N GLU A 54 -14.48 -2.56 11.04
CA GLU A 54 -15.24 -2.33 9.81
C GLU A 54 -14.37 -1.71 8.70
N ILE A 55 -13.45 -0.83 9.07
CA ILE A 55 -12.48 -0.25 8.14
C ILE A 55 -11.52 -1.35 7.65
N LYS A 56 -11.01 -2.22 8.52
CA LYS A 56 -10.19 -3.38 8.12
C LYS A 56 -10.96 -4.30 7.16
N GLU A 57 -12.22 -4.60 7.47
CA GLU A 57 -13.05 -5.44 6.60
C GLU A 57 -13.30 -4.78 5.24
N PHE A 58 -13.57 -3.47 5.21
CA PHE A 58 -13.69 -2.73 3.96
C PHE A 58 -12.41 -2.82 3.12
N GLN A 59 -11.23 -2.69 3.74
CA GLN A 59 -9.95 -2.84 3.06
C GLN A 59 -9.78 -4.25 2.46
N LYS A 60 -10.15 -5.30 3.20
CA LYS A 60 -10.13 -6.68 2.71
C LYS A 60 -11.02 -6.84 1.46
N ILE A 61 -12.25 -6.34 1.53
CA ILE A 61 -13.20 -6.36 0.40
C ILE A 61 -12.63 -5.60 -0.81
N PHE A 62 -12.03 -4.42 -0.57
CA PHE A 62 -11.43 -3.62 -1.64
C PHE A 62 -10.31 -4.42 -2.36
N MET A 63 -9.45 -5.07 -1.61
CA MET A 63 -8.36 -5.87 -2.13
C MET A 63 -8.84 -7.07 -2.93
N GLU A 64 -9.81 -7.83 -2.41
CA GLU A 64 -10.38 -8.99 -3.09
C GLU A 64 -11.08 -8.60 -4.41
N VAL A 65 -11.87 -7.51 -4.41
CA VAL A 65 -12.52 -7.01 -5.64
C VAL A 65 -11.48 -6.57 -6.66
N THR A 66 -10.42 -5.88 -6.22
CA THR A 66 -9.34 -5.44 -7.11
C THR A 66 -8.60 -6.63 -7.71
N ALA A 67 -8.27 -7.63 -6.91
CA ALA A 67 -7.61 -8.85 -7.34
C ALA A 67 -8.48 -9.66 -8.33
N ASP A 68 -9.77 -9.79 -8.07
CA ASP A 68 -10.71 -10.45 -8.98
C ASP A 68 -10.79 -9.74 -10.34
N ILE A 69 -10.84 -8.40 -10.36
CA ILE A 69 -10.81 -7.64 -11.61
C ILE A 69 -9.50 -7.86 -12.36
N ARG A 70 -8.37 -7.80 -11.67
CA ARG A 70 -7.03 -7.99 -12.25
C ARG A 70 -6.81 -9.39 -12.81
N SER A 71 -7.42 -10.39 -12.21
CA SER A 71 -7.36 -11.76 -12.72
C SER A 71 -8.01 -11.94 -14.09
N LYS A 72 -8.92 -11.04 -14.46
CA LYS A 72 -9.72 -11.08 -15.70
C LYS A 72 -9.31 -10.00 -16.70
N ASN A 73 -8.71 -8.90 -16.23
CA ASN A 73 -8.41 -7.74 -17.05
C ASN A 73 -7.04 -7.17 -16.69
N MET A 74 -6.29 -6.71 -17.70
CA MET A 74 -5.02 -6.03 -17.47
C MET A 74 -5.27 -4.63 -16.91
N MET A 75 -5.18 -4.48 -15.60
CA MET A 75 -5.37 -3.22 -14.87
C MET A 75 -4.11 -2.87 -14.10
N THR A 76 -3.46 -1.77 -14.49
CA THR A 76 -2.19 -1.34 -13.86
C THR A 76 -2.41 -0.67 -12.52
N PHE A 77 -3.47 0.13 -12.39
CA PHE A 77 -3.75 0.94 -11.21
C PHE A 77 -4.95 0.41 -10.40
N PRO A 78 -4.98 0.71 -9.10
CA PRO A 78 -3.97 1.39 -8.28
C PRO A 78 -2.76 0.51 -8.00
N VAL A 79 -1.60 1.10 -7.76
CA VAL A 79 -0.52 0.38 -7.06
C VAL A 79 -0.98 0.14 -5.64
N LEU A 80 -0.83 -1.09 -5.15
CA LEU A 80 -1.32 -1.49 -3.83
C LEU A 80 -0.15 -1.61 -2.85
N THR A 81 -0.31 -1.02 -1.68
CA THR A 81 0.65 -1.13 -0.58
C THR A 81 -0.06 -1.56 0.70
N MET A 82 0.57 -2.42 1.47
CA MET A 82 0.09 -2.86 2.78
C MET A 82 1.12 -2.47 3.82
N SER A 83 0.74 -1.72 4.85
CA SER A 83 1.61 -1.34 5.95
C SER A 83 1.23 -2.11 7.20
N LEU A 84 2.19 -2.84 7.75
CA LEU A 84 2.03 -3.74 8.90
C LEU A 84 3.01 -3.34 9.99
N LEU A 85 2.52 -3.18 11.22
CA LEU A 85 3.36 -2.90 12.38
C LEU A 85 3.99 -4.19 12.91
N TYR A 86 5.33 -4.20 12.94
CA TYR A 86 6.12 -5.32 13.44
C TYR A 86 7.00 -4.87 14.59
N GLN A 87 6.70 -5.36 15.79
CA GLN A 87 7.41 -4.99 17.00
C GLN A 87 7.70 -6.22 17.87
N ASN A 88 8.83 -6.21 18.55
CA ASN A 88 9.23 -7.28 19.48
C ASN A 88 9.20 -8.69 18.86
N GLY A 89 9.57 -8.80 17.57
CA GLY A 89 9.65 -10.08 16.88
C GLY A 89 8.30 -10.63 16.36
N LYS A 90 7.22 -9.84 16.40
CA LYS A 90 5.90 -10.26 15.93
C LYS A 90 5.09 -9.11 15.32
N PHE A 91 4.10 -9.45 14.53
CA PHE A 91 3.11 -8.48 14.07
C PHE A 91 2.18 -8.08 15.21
N THR A 92 1.89 -6.81 15.35
CA THR A 92 0.99 -6.30 16.41
C THR A 92 -0.46 -6.71 16.14
N ASP A 93 -0.91 -6.65 14.88
CA ASP A 93 -2.18 -7.20 14.41
C ASP A 93 -1.90 -8.49 13.62
N GLU A 94 -1.76 -9.61 14.35
CA GLU A 94 -1.41 -10.91 13.75
C GLU A 94 -2.47 -11.42 12.77
N GLU A 95 -3.75 -11.15 13.05
CA GLU A 95 -4.85 -11.58 12.19
C GLU A 95 -4.80 -10.88 10.84
N PHE A 96 -4.70 -9.55 10.85
CA PHE A 96 -4.63 -8.77 9.61
C PHE A 96 -3.33 -9.08 8.84
N ALA A 97 -2.21 -9.21 9.52
CA ALA A 97 -0.94 -9.57 8.89
C ALA A 97 -1.00 -10.95 8.22
N ARG A 98 -1.60 -11.94 8.87
CA ARG A 98 -1.81 -13.26 8.28
C ARG A 98 -2.66 -13.19 7.02
N TRP A 99 -3.79 -12.49 7.09
CA TRP A 99 -4.63 -12.27 5.93
C TRP A 99 -3.87 -11.58 4.79
N ALA A 100 -3.13 -10.50 5.08
CA ALA A 100 -2.36 -9.74 4.09
C ALA A 100 -1.31 -10.61 3.36
N ILE A 101 -0.59 -11.44 4.11
CA ILE A 101 0.41 -12.37 3.57
C ILE A 101 -0.27 -13.44 2.71
N GLU A 102 -1.38 -14.03 3.17
CA GLU A 102 -2.14 -15.04 2.41
C GLU A 102 -2.73 -14.46 1.13
N HIS A 103 -3.30 -13.25 1.20
CA HIS A 103 -3.79 -12.53 0.02
C HIS A 103 -2.66 -12.33 -0.99
N ASN A 104 -1.51 -11.80 -0.55
CA ASN A 104 -0.39 -11.53 -1.45
C ASN A 104 0.26 -12.82 -1.98
N ARG A 105 0.28 -13.90 -1.19
CA ARG A 105 0.71 -15.21 -1.64
C ARG A 105 -0.15 -15.74 -2.79
N LYS A 106 -1.46 -15.46 -2.76
CA LYS A 106 -2.41 -15.89 -3.78
C LYS A 106 -2.35 -15.02 -5.04
N TRP A 107 -2.29 -13.70 -4.88
CA TRP A 107 -2.49 -12.75 -5.96
C TRP A 107 -1.22 -12.03 -6.42
N ASN A 108 -0.21 -11.93 -5.57
CA ASN A 108 1.06 -11.24 -5.82
C ASN A 108 0.86 -9.81 -6.40
N ASP A 109 -0.10 -9.08 -5.85
CA ASP A 109 -0.57 -7.81 -6.40
C ASP A 109 -0.20 -6.58 -5.55
N SER A 110 0.47 -6.80 -4.41
CA SER A 110 0.70 -5.76 -3.41
C SER A 110 2.15 -5.73 -2.92
N ASN A 111 2.60 -4.55 -2.52
CA ASN A 111 3.86 -4.37 -1.81
C ASN A 111 3.58 -4.36 -0.31
N ILE A 112 4.20 -5.27 0.44
CA ILE A 112 4.08 -5.33 1.90
C ILE A 112 5.25 -4.58 2.53
N PHE A 113 4.94 -3.66 3.43
CA PHE A 113 5.89 -2.91 4.24
C PHE A 113 5.70 -3.24 5.71
N CYS A 114 6.78 -3.69 6.35
CA CYS A 114 6.81 -3.93 7.78
C CYS A 114 7.69 -2.87 8.43
N ASP A 115 7.19 -2.20 9.43
CA ASP A 115 7.95 -1.20 10.18
C ASP A 115 7.74 -1.36 11.68
N SER A 116 8.68 -0.86 12.45
CA SER A 116 8.62 -0.87 13.91
C SER A 116 7.87 0.34 14.50
N SER A 117 7.46 1.29 13.68
CA SER A 117 6.76 2.50 14.08
C SER A 117 5.65 2.85 13.11
N VAL A 118 4.49 3.24 13.64
CA VAL A 118 3.36 3.78 12.86
C VAL A 118 3.66 5.14 12.25
N ASN A 119 4.72 5.83 12.68
CA ASN A 119 5.14 7.10 12.11
C ASN A 119 5.82 6.95 10.75
N SER A 120 6.16 5.73 10.35
CA SER A 120 6.78 5.44 9.06
C SER A 120 5.73 4.93 8.08
N LEU A 121 5.47 5.73 7.04
CA LEU A 121 4.58 5.34 5.94
C LEU A 121 5.37 5.10 4.66
N SER A 122 4.95 4.10 3.92
CA SER A 122 5.48 3.81 2.60
C SER A 122 4.48 4.12 1.51
N ASN A 123 4.97 4.57 0.36
CA ASN A 123 4.15 4.85 -0.81
C ASN A 123 4.48 3.91 -1.98
N CYS A 124 3.80 4.11 -3.12
CA CYS A 124 3.98 3.32 -4.34
C CYS A 124 5.44 3.25 -4.83
N CYS A 125 6.23 4.29 -4.60
CA CYS A 125 7.64 4.36 -4.99
C CYS A 125 8.58 3.73 -3.96
N ARG A 126 8.04 3.07 -2.93
CA ARG A 126 8.78 2.47 -1.80
C ARG A 126 9.60 3.49 -1.00
N LEU A 127 9.22 4.74 -1.06
CA LEU A 127 9.76 5.78 -0.21
C LEU A 127 9.12 5.68 1.17
N LYS A 128 9.93 5.69 2.20
CA LYS A 128 9.46 5.83 3.58
C LYS A 128 9.42 7.30 3.93
N SER A 129 8.31 7.74 4.49
CA SER A 129 8.13 9.10 4.98
C SER A 129 7.78 9.04 6.46
N ASN A 130 8.37 9.94 7.25
CA ASN A 130 7.98 10.10 8.64
C ASN A 130 6.77 11.05 8.72
N ILE A 131 5.69 10.60 9.32
CA ILE A 131 4.44 11.36 9.44
C ILE A 131 4.65 12.66 10.24
N GLU A 132 5.49 12.63 11.27
CA GLU A 132 5.79 13.79 12.11
C GLU A 132 6.42 14.94 11.32
N ASP A 133 7.19 14.62 10.28
CA ASP A 133 7.83 15.60 9.41
C ASP A 133 6.92 16.14 8.30
N LEU A 134 5.80 15.48 8.03
CA LEU A 134 4.94 15.82 6.90
C LEU A 134 4.05 17.03 7.12
N GLY A 135 3.80 17.46 8.37
CA GLY A 135 3.12 18.72 8.73
C GLY A 135 1.73 18.98 8.13
N TYR A 136 1.26 18.15 7.20
CA TYR A 136 -0.01 18.32 6.49
C TYR A 136 -0.58 17.02 5.94
N PHE A 137 -1.78 16.67 6.34
CA PHE A 137 -2.46 15.39 6.04
C PHE A 137 -3.41 15.44 4.82
N ASN A 138 -3.04 16.05 3.72
CA ASN A 138 -3.92 16.02 2.54
C ASN A 138 -3.68 14.84 1.59
N SER A 139 -2.59 14.10 1.76
CA SER A 139 -2.42 12.80 1.11
C SER A 139 -1.36 11.99 1.84
N ILE A 140 -1.76 10.82 2.24
CA ILE A 140 -0.88 9.83 2.82
C ILE A 140 0.01 9.29 1.70
N GLY A 141 1.31 9.47 1.82
CA GLY A 141 2.25 8.78 0.96
C GLY A 141 2.97 9.58 -0.11
N GLY A 142 3.11 10.90 -0.01
CA GLY A 142 4.10 11.55 -0.84
C GLY A 142 3.83 12.90 -1.45
N THR A 143 2.87 13.64 -0.96
CA THR A 143 2.64 15.02 -1.43
C THR A 143 3.06 16.10 -0.45
N ALA A 144 3.97 15.79 0.47
CA ALA A 144 4.57 16.86 1.24
C ALA A 144 5.48 17.69 0.32
N LEU A 145 5.37 19.00 0.42
CA LEU A 145 6.33 19.93 -0.16
C LEU A 145 7.74 19.55 0.33
N LYS A 146 8.69 19.38 -0.58
CA LYS A 146 10.08 18.98 -0.31
C LYS A 146 10.33 17.47 -0.18
N VAL A 147 9.39 16.59 -0.48
CA VAL A 147 9.64 15.16 -0.64
C VAL A 147 9.98 14.86 -2.09
N GLY A 148 11.11 14.20 -2.30
CA GLY A 148 11.56 13.79 -3.63
C GLY A 148 12.55 12.64 -3.56
N SER A 149 12.79 11.98 -4.69
CA SER A 149 13.79 10.92 -4.79
C SER A 149 15.18 11.52 -5.01
N VAL A 150 16.10 11.24 -4.11
CA VAL A 150 17.51 11.66 -4.22
C VAL A 150 18.31 10.69 -5.09
N LYS A 151 17.98 9.40 -5.03
CA LYS A 151 18.69 8.35 -5.77
C LYS A 151 17.79 7.16 -6.02
N VAL A 152 17.91 6.59 -7.20
CA VAL A 152 17.33 5.30 -7.57
C VAL A 152 18.44 4.32 -7.88
N SER A 153 18.38 3.11 -7.32
CA SER A 153 19.30 2.03 -7.60
C SER A 153 18.53 0.82 -8.10
N THR A 154 18.96 0.26 -9.22
CA THR A 154 18.38 -0.95 -9.79
C THR A 154 19.36 -2.11 -9.64
N ILE A 155 18.90 -3.21 -9.07
CA ILE A 155 19.69 -4.45 -8.96
C ILE A 155 19.33 -5.35 -10.13
N ASN A 156 20.30 -5.70 -10.94
CA ASN A 156 20.11 -6.64 -12.05
C ASN A 156 20.26 -8.08 -11.56
N LEU A 157 19.16 -8.67 -11.11
CA LEU A 157 19.14 -10.03 -10.59
C LEU A 157 19.52 -11.07 -11.65
N ALA A 158 19.18 -10.85 -12.91
CA ALA A 158 19.54 -11.75 -14.01
C ALA A 158 21.07 -11.79 -14.20
N ARG A 159 21.74 -10.66 -14.11
CA ARG A 159 23.19 -10.58 -14.18
C ARG A 159 23.85 -11.28 -13.00
N ILE A 160 23.37 -11.04 -11.78
CA ILE A 160 23.88 -11.72 -10.59
C ILE A 160 23.74 -13.23 -10.72
N ALA A 161 22.59 -13.72 -11.14
CA ALA A 161 22.36 -15.14 -11.35
C ALA A 161 23.30 -15.73 -12.41
N LEU A 162 23.58 -15.03 -13.51
CA LEU A 162 24.52 -15.48 -14.55
C LEU A 162 25.97 -15.48 -14.08
N GLU A 163 26.39 -14.47 -13.34
CA GLU A 163 27.76 -14.38 -12.82
C GLU A 163 28.06 -15.47 -11.78
N HIS A 164 27.05 -15.87 -10.99
CA HIS A 164 27.19 -16.89 -9.93
C HIS A 164 26.55 -18.25 -10.28
N TYR A 165 26.24 -18.47 -11.55
CA TYR A 165 25.55 -19.71 -12.00
C TYR A 165 26.30 -21.01 -11.62
N ASN A 166 27.65 -20.96 -11.57
CA ASN A 166 28.47 -22.11 -11.23
C ASN A 166 28.86 -22.18 -9.74
N GLU A 167 28.52 -21.15 -8.96
CA GLU A 167 28.76 -21.12 -7.52
C GLU A 167 27.53 -21.75 -6.85
N LYS A 168 27.73 -22.92 -6.24
CA LYS A 168 26.62 -23.68 -5.60
C LYS A 168 26.20 -23.12 -4.25
N ASP A 169 26.43 -21.85 -3.99
CA ASP A 169 26.04 -21.15 -2.76
C ASP A 169 24.67 -20.48 -2.96
N TYR A 170 23.62 -21.28 -2.77
CA TYR A 170 22.24 -20.79 -2.66
C TYR A 170 21.78 -20.82 -1.21
#